data_ae200139844d53890aa3e247b2301841
#
_entry.id   ae200139844d53890aa3e247b2301841
#
_cell.length_a   1.000
_cell.length_b   1.000
_cell.length_c   1.000
_cell.angle_alpha   90.00
_cell.angle_beta   90.00
_cell.angle_gamma   90.00
#
_symmetry.space_group_name_H-M   'P 1'
#
loop_
_entity.id
_entity.type
_entity.pdbx_description
1 polymer ?
#
loop_
_entity_poly.entity_id
_entity_poly.type
_entity_poly.pdbx_seq_one_letter_code
_entity_poly.pdbx_strand_id
1 'polypeptide(L)'
;DVCSSDLFRDFALDPQDKVMKLNGERLVICGVNRHEWNAASGRCISLEDMKWDIECFKRNHINAVRTCHYPDRKEWYGLCDEAGIYVMAETNLESHGSWQKMGAVEPSWNVPGSLPEWKEAVVDRARTNFECFKNHPSILFWSLGNESYAGDDIAAMQQFFKEKDDQRLVHYEGVFHNRAYEDRISDVESRMYAYPQEIIDYLEHDPKKPYLLCEYMHDMGNSLGGMKSYMELLDRFEMYQGGFIWDYIDQALWVEDEVTGRRVLRYGGDFDDRPSDYEFSGNGILFADRSEKPAMQEVRYYYGTQNRNR
;
A
#
# COMPACT_ATOMS: atom_id res chain seq x y z
N ASP A 1 28.55 8.17 -11.94
CA ASP A 1 27.17 8.16 -12.40
C ASP A 1 26.85 6.81 -12.99
N VAL A 2 26.37 5.91 -12.18
CA VAL A 2 25.80 4.66 -12.67
C VAL A 2 24.29 4.79 -12.56
N CYS A 3 23.65 5.33 -13.58
CA CYS A 3 22.28 4.97 -13.90
C CYS A 3 22.32 3.50 -14.35
N SER A 4 22.30 2.58 -13.39
CA SER A 4 22.51 1.16 -13.66
C SER A 4 21.23 0.41 -13.95
N SER A 5 20.16 1.08 -14.31
CA SER A 5 18.93 0.39 -14.74
C SER A 5 18.31 1.14 -15.91
N ASP A 6 18.82 0.86 -17.12
CA ASP A 6 18.11 1.11 -18.36
C ASP A 6 16.90 0.15 -18.46
N LEU A 7 16.03 0.21 -17.46
CA LEU A 7 14.76 -0.50 -17.48
C LEU A 7 13.79 0.31 -18.32
N PHE A 8 13.77 0.02 -19.62
CA PHE A 8 12.74 0.53 -20.51
C PHE A 8 11.42 -0.13 -20.13
N ARG A 9 10.46 0.67 -19.68
CA ARG A 9 9.09 0.23 -19.43
C ARG A 9 8.12 1.22 -20.03
N ASP A 10 7.03 0.70 -20.55
CA ASP A 10 5.86 1.46 -20.92
C ASP A 10 4.75 1.11 -19.93
N PHE A 11 4.40 2.06 -19.05
CA PHE A 11 3.32 1.91 -18.09
C PHE A 11 2.25 2.96 -18.37
N ALA A 12 1.06 2.51 -18.67
CA ALA A 12 -0.03 3.38 -19.06
C ALA A 12 -1.39 2.88 -18.56
N LEU A 13 -2.27 3.82 -18.29
CA LEU A 13 -3.70 3.56 -18.19
C LEU A 13 -4.30 3.71 -19.59
N ASP A 14 -4.76 2.60 -20.16
CA ASP A 14 -5.35 2.61 -21.49
C ASP A 14 -6.70 3.37 -21.47
N PRO A 15 -6.87 4.41 -22.27
CA PRO A 15 -8.09 5.22 -22.25
C PRO A 15 -9.32 4.52 -22.85
N GLN A 16 -9.14 3.43 -23.58
CA GLN A 16 -10.24 2.70 -24.24
C GLN A 16 -10.87 1.66 -23.30
N ASP A 17 -10.05 0.80 -22.72
CA ASP A 17 -10.53 -0.28 -21.84
C ASP A 17 -10.39 0.06 -20.34
N LYS A 18 -9.76 1.19 -20.01
CA LYS A 18 -9.54 1.66 -18.64
C LYS A 18 -8.73 0.66 -17.81
N VAL A 19 -7.81 -0.07 -18.44
CA VAL A 19 -6.94 -1.06 -17.80
C VAL A 19 -5.52 -0.52 -17.69
N MET A 20 -4.88 -0.72 -16.55
CA MET A 20 -3.47 -0.44 -16.39
C MET A 20 -2.65 -1.49 -17.12
N LYS A 21 -1.76 -1.05 -17.99
CA LYS A 21 -0.90 -1.92 -18.81
C LYS A 21 0.57 -1.61 -18.58
N LEU A 22 1.35 -2.66 -18.51
CA LEU A 22 2.81 -2.58 -18.48
C LEU A 22 3.36 -3.27 -19.72
N ASN A 23 4.11 -2.54 -20.56
CA ASN A 23 4.61 -3.02 -21.85
C ASN A 23 3.51 -3.60 -22.76
N GLY A 24 2.32 -3.00 -22.72
CA GLY A 24 1.14 -3.42 -23.49
C GLY A 24 0.32 -4.54 -22.88
N GLU A 25 0.82 -5.22 -21.84
CA GLU A 25 0.12 -6.31 -21.15
C GLU A 25 -0.62 -5.80 -19.91
N ARG A 26 -1.78 -6.38 -19.61
CA ARG A 26 -2.57 -6.06 -18.41
C ARG A 26 -1.73 -6.29 -17.16
N LEU A 27 -1.59 -5.27 -16.33
CA LEU A 27 -0.93 -5.37 -15.04
C LEU A 27 -1.89 -5.99 -14.00
N VAL A 28 -1.43 -6.98 -13.24
CA VAL A 28 -2.11 -7.50 -12.06
C VAL A 28 -1.21 -7.33 -10.85
N ILE A 29 -1.72 -6.68 -9.83
CA ILE A 29 -1.03 -6.45 -8.57
C ILE A 29 -1.27 -7.63 -7.62
N CYS A 30 -0.20 -8.35 -7.31
CA CYS A 30 -0.11 -9.37 -6.27
C CYS A 30 0.76 -8.77 -5.15
N GLY A 31 0.22 -7.79 -4.42
CA GLY A 31 0.99 -6.90 -3.56
C GLY A 31 0.82 -7.14 -2.07
N VAL A 32 1.68 -6.48 -1.32
CA VAL A 32 1.61 -6.38 0.15
C VAL A 32 1.86 -4.94 0.59
N ASN A 33 1.26 -4.55 1.71
CA ASN A 33 1.63 -3.34 2.44
C ASN A 33 2.83 -3.67 3.32
N ARG A 34 3.88 -2.85 3.30
CA ARG A 34 5.10 -3.14 4.04
C ARG A 34 5.47 -1.99 4.96
N HIS A 35 5.42 -2.27 6.26
CA HIS A 35 6.12 -1.46 7.25
C HIS A 35 7.61 -1.84 7.30
N GLU A 36 8.49 -0.87 7.51
CA GLU A 36 9.89 -1.13 7.85
C GLU A 36 9.96 -1.60 9.30
N TRP A 37 10.21 -2.90 9.51
CA TRP A 37 10.22 -3.49 10.84
C TRP A 37 11.25 -4.61 11.01
N ASN A 38 11.86 -4.64 12.20
CA ASN A 38 12.70 -5.72 12.68
C ASN A 38 12.42 -5.95 14.16
N ALA A 39 12.25 -7.20 14.57
CA ALA A 39 11.87 -7.55 15.94
C ALA A 39 12.90 -7.15 17.01
N ALA A 40 14.15 -6.92 16.65
CA ALA A 40 15.20 -6.50 17.59
C ALA A 40 15.43 -4.98 17.63
N SER A 41 15.16 -4.27 16.53
CA SER A 41 15.50 -2.86 16.36
C SER A 41 14.32 -1.95 16.00
N GLY A 42 13.09 -2.51 15.96
CA GLY A 42 11.90 -1.77 15.60
C GLY A 42 11.97 -1.26 14.16
N ARG A 43 11.78 0.04 13.97
CA ARG A 43 11.79 0.68 12.65
C ARG A 43 13.18 0.90 12.04
N CYS A 44 14.24 0.55 12.76
CA CYS A 44 15.62 0.63 12.26
C CYS A 44 16.01 -0.68 11.58
N ILE A 45 15.69 -0.83 10.30
CA ILE A 45 16.00 -2.04 9.54
C ILE A 45 17.38 -1.98 8.88
N SER A 46 17.96 -3.14 8.64
CA SER A 46 19.23 -3.29 7.93
C SER A 46 19.04 -3.52 6.43
N LEU A 47 20.13 -3.44 5.68
CA LEU A 47 20.14 -3.83 4.26
C LEU A 47 19.86 -5.33 4.08
N GLU A 48 20.33 -6.14 5.02
CA GLU A 48 20.11 -7.58 5.06
C GLU A 48 18.63 -7.92 5.25
N ASP A 49 17.93 -7.18 6.13
CA ASP A 49 16.47 -7.31 6.29
C ASP A 49 15.75 -7.04 4.98
N MET A 50 16.10 -5.94 4.30
CA MET A 50 15.49 -5.57 3.02
C MET A 50 15.75 -6.61 1.93
N LYS A 51 16.97 -7.14 1.83
CA LYS A 51 17.31 -8.23 0.89
C LYS A 51 16.53 -9.50 1.20
N TRP A 52 16.37 -9.84 2.47
CA TRP A 52 15.57 -10.98 2.88
C TRP A 52 14.09 -10.79 2.48
N ASP A 53 13.54 -9.59 2.65
CA ASP A 53 12.18 -9.25 2.25
C ASP A 53 11.99 -9.43 0.72
N ILE A 54 12.93 -8.96 -0.10
CA ILE A 54 12.92 -9.17 -1.56
C ILE A 54 12.91 -10.66 -1.93
N GLU A 55 13.76 -11.48 -1.30
CA GLU A 55 13.77 -12.92 -1.55
C GLU A 55 12.48 -13.60 -1.06
N CYS A 56 11.89 -13.10 0.02
CA CYS A 56 10.57 -13.53 0.47
C CYS A 56 9.48 -13.21 -0.56
N PHE A 57 9.49 -12.02 -1.14
CA PHE A 57 8.55 -11.64 -2.19
C PHE A 57 8.66 -12.58 -3.40
N LYS A 58 9.87 -12.82 -3.90
CA LYS A 58 10.11 -13.70 -5.05
C LYS A 58 9.59 -15.12 -4.82
N ARG A 59 9.92 -15.76 -3.67
CA ARG A 59 9.49 -17.13 -3.39
C ARG A 59 7.98 -17.27 -3.12
N ASN A 60 7.31 -16.18 -2.77
CA ASN A 60 5.87 -16.15 -2.50
C ASN A 60 5.05 -15.49 -3.63
N HIS A 61 5.68 -15.20 -4.77
CA HIS A 61 5.05 -14.60 -5.95
C HIS A 61 4.43 -13.21 -5.70
N ILE A 62 4.92 -12.48 -4.71
CA ILE A 62 4.58 -11.09 -4.47
C ILE A 62 5.32 -10.24 -5.49
N ASN A 63 4.58 -9.47 -6.31
CA ASN A 63 5.16 -8.67 -7.38
C ASN A 63 5.11 -7.17 -7.12
N ALA A 64 4.45 -6.74 -6.04
CA ALA A 64 4.29 -5.32 -5.73
C ALA A 64 4.32 -5.05 -4.22
N VAL A 65 4.69 -3.82 -3.87
CA VAL A 65 4.71 -3.34 -2.49
C VAL A 65 4.16 -1.91 -2.42
N ARG A 66 3.32 -1.65 -1.43
CA ARG A 66 2.98 -0.29 -1.00
C ARG A 66 3.79 0.06 0.22
N THR A 67 4.50 1.19 0.18
CA THR A 67 5.30 1.68 1.30
C THR A 67 4.39 2.37 2.31
N CYS A 68 3.76 1.61 3.18
CA CYS A 68 2.76 2.11 4.11
C CYS A 68 3.40 2.62 5.40
N HIS A 69 3.08 3.81 5.87
CA HIS A 69 2.37 4.93 5.23
C HIS A 69 3.33 6.11 5.13
N TYR A 70 4.50 5.88 4.57
CA TYR A 70 5.64 6.81 4.48
C TYR A 70 6.66 6.29 3.46
N PRO A 71 7.54 7.14 2.93
CA PRO A 71 8.66 6.66 2.12
C PRO A 71 9.59 5.73 2.94
N ASP A 72 9.93 4.60 2.35
CA ASP A 72 10.92 3.66 2.90
C ASP A 72 12.36 4.18 2.73
N ARG A 73 13.33 3.49 3.31
CA ARG A 73 14.74 3.77 3.10
C ARG A 73 15.08 3.74 1.60
N LYS A 74 15.95 4.65 1.17
CA LYS A 74 16.31 4.81 -0.25
C LYS A 74 16.84 3.52 -0.90
N GLU A 75 17.54 2.68 -0.13
CA GLU A 75 18.09 1.41 -0.62
C GLU A 75 16.99 0.42 -1.04
N TRP A 76 15.80 0.53 -0.42
CA TRP A 76 14.65 -0.32 -0.74
C TRP A 76 14.22 -0.19 -2.20
N TYR A 77 14.14 1.04 -2.70
CA TYR A 77 13.73 1.28 -4.09
C TYR A 77 14.72 0.71 -5.10
N GLY A 78 16.03 0.82 -4.82
CA GLY A 78 17.06 0.20 -5.65
C GLY A 78 16.95 -1.33 -5.68
N LEU A 79 16.66 -1.96 -4.54
CA LEU A 79 16.41 -3.40 -4.48
C LEU A 79 15.14 -3.80 -5.24
N CYS A 80 14.09 -2.99 -5.18
CA CYS A 80 12.87 -3.21 -5.97
C CYS A 80 13.14 -3.08 -7.47
N ASP A 81 13.93 -2.08 -7.90
CA ASP A 81 14.34 -1.91 -9.29
C ASP A 81 15.07 -3.17 -9.80
N GLU A 82 16.08 -3.65 -9.06
CA GLU A 82 16.86 -4.84 -9.42
C GLU A 82 16.03 -6.12 -9.43
N ALA A 83 15.05 -6.21 -8.53
CA ALA A 83 14.23 -7.42 -8.36
C ALA A 83 12.99 -7.46 -9.27
N GLY A 84 12.64 -6.35 -9.93
CA GLY A 84 11.40 -6.23 -10.70
C GLY A 84 10.13 -6.20 -9.82
N ILE A 85 10.23 -5.69 -8.59
CA ILE A 85 9.10 -5.51 -7.69
C ILE A 85 8.51 -4.12 -7.93
N TYR A 86 7.23 -4.04 -8.24
CA TYR A 86 6.53 -2.78 -8.47
C TYR A 86 6.28 -2.05 -7.15
N VAL A 87 6.39 -0.73 -7.16
CA VAL A 87 6.25 0.09 -5.96
C VAL A 87 5.10 1.08 -6.11
N MET A 88 4.23 1.09 -5.13
CA MET A 88 3.36 2.21 -4.81
C MET A 88 4.03 3.03 -3.72
N ALA A 89 4.68 4.13 -4.13
CA ALA A 89 5.45 4.98 -3.23
C ALA A 89 4.53 5.97 -2.51
N GLU A 90 4.35 5.77 -1.20
CA GLU A 90 3.39 6.56 -0.44
C GLU A 90 4.03 7.77 0.23
N THR A 91 3.33 8.88 0.10
CA THR A 91 3.67 10.13 0.77
C THR A 91 3.37 10.02 2.27
N ASN A 92 4.27 10.54 3.10
CA ASN A 92 4.08 10.54 4.56
C ASN A 92 2.94 11.49 4.98
N LEU A 93 1.73 11.01 4.85
CA LEU A 93 0.51 11.71 5.24
C LEU A 93 -0.50 10.70 5.78
N GLU A 94 -0.84 10.84 7.05
CA GLU A 94 -1.93 10.12 7.69
C GLU A 94 -2.54 10.98 8.81
N SER A 95 -3.86 11.07 8.83
CA SER A 95 -4.61 11.87 9.81
C SER A 95 -5.93 11.22 10.24
N HIS A 96 -5.96 9.90 10.27
CA HIS A 96 -7.13 9.06 10.56
C HIS A 96 -7.87 9.47 11.84
N GLY A 97 -7.15 9.89 12.89
CA GLY A 97 -7.75 10.34 14.14
C GLY A 97 -8.72 11.51 14.00
N SER A 98 -8.46 12.44 13.05
CA SER A 98 -9.38 13.54 12.72
C SER A 98 -10.55 13.05 11.85
N TRP A 99 -10.30 12.06 11.02
CA TRP A 99 -11.21 11.51 10.03
C TRP A 99 -12.46 10.85 10.63
N GLN A 100 -12.34 10.28 11.81
CA GLN A 100 -13.44 9.64 12.53
C GLN A 100 -14.65 10.56 12.77
N LYS A 101 -14.46 11.87 12.73
CA LYS A 101 -15.56 12.84 12.89
C LYS A 101 -16.37 13.04 11.60
N MET A 102 -15.76 13.02 10.43
CA MET A 102 -16.34 13.05 9.09
C MET A 102 -17.57 13.95 8.93
N GLY A 103 -17.54 15.18 9.51
CA GLY A 103 -18.67 16.10 9.49
C GLY A 103 -19.78 15.84 10.52
N ALA A 104 -19.65 14.79 11.35
CA ALA A 104 -20.62 14.53 12.43
C ALA A 104 -20.56 15.57 13.57
N VAL A 105 -19.48 16.34 13.64
CA VAL A 105 -19.27 17.40 14.64
C VAL A 105 -18.81 18.67 13.93
N GLU A 106 -19.46 19.78 14.21
CA GLU A 106 -19.07 21.09 13.69
C GLU A 106 -18.38 21.94 14.76
N PRO A 107 -17.31 22.69 14.43
CA PRO A 107 -16.66 22.69 13.12
C PRO A 107 -15.99 21.34 12.82
N SER A 108 -16.04 20.92 11.55
CA SER A 108 -15.37 19.70 11.11
C SER A 108 -13.85 19.93 11.03
N TRP A 109 -13.11 19.11 11.75
CA TRP A 109 -11.64 19.13 11.78
C TRP A 109 -11.05 17.97 11.00
N ASN A 110 -11.69 17.59 9.89
CA ASN A 110 -11.18 16.56 9.00
C ASN A 110 -9.92 17.08 8.29
N VAL A 111 -8.76 16.66 8.76
CA VAL A 111 -7.44 17.08 8.28
C VAL A 111 -6.98 16.14 7.16
N PRO A 112 -6.35 16.64 6.07
CA PRO A 112 -6.20 18.04 5.74
C PRO A 112 -7.48 18.67 5.15
N GLY A 113 -8.33 17.88 4.48
CA GLY A 113 -9.56 18.36 3.85
C GLY A 113 -9.31 19.53 2.88
N SER A 114 -9.92 20.65 3.17
CA SER A 114 -9.72 21.92 2.45
C SER A 114 -9.28 23.03 3.40
N LEU A 115 -8.47 22.71 4.40
CA LEU A 115 -7.94 23.63 5.40
C LEU A 115 -6.66 24.31 4.87
N PRO A 116 -6.70 25.62 4.50
CA PRO A 116 -5.58 26.26 3.79
C PRO A 116 -4.25 26.19 4.52
N GLU A 117 -4.26 26.11 5.84
CA GLU A 117 -3.06 26.01 6.69
C GLU A 117 -2.30 24.69 6.52
N TRP A 118 -2.94 23.64 6.00
CA TRP A 118 -2.31 22.34 5.78
C TRP A 118 -1.79 22.15 4.35
N LYS A 119 -2.30 22.92 3.40
CA LYS A 119 -2.02 22.74 1.97
C LYS A 119 -0.53 22.73 1.64
N GLU A 120 0.23 23.71 2.13
CA GLU A 120 1.66 23.80 1.85
C GLU A 120 2.42 22.60 2.43
N ALA A 121 2.08 22.19 3.64
CA ALA A 121 2.73 21.07 4.32
C ALA A 121 2.50 19.74 3.59
N VAL A 122 1.27 19.45 3.13
CA VAL A 122 0.99 18.20 2.43
C VAL A 122 1.61 18.17 1.03
N VAL A 123 1.60 19.30 0.31
CA VAL A 123 2.26 19.41 -1.01
C VAL A 123 3.78 19.29 -0.86
N ASP A 124 4.37 19.81 0.20
CA ASP A 124 5.81 19.66 0.47
C ASP A 124 6.20 18.21 0.74
N ARG A 125 5.37 17.43 1.43
CA ARG A 125 5.56 15.99 1.59
C ARG A 125 5.50 15.23 0.28
N ALA A 126 4.55 15.57 -0.60
CA ALA A 126 4.47 15.02 -1.96
C ALA A 126 5.73 15.37 -2.77
N ARG A 127 6.19 16.61 -2.70
CA ARG A 127 7.43 17.08 -3.35
C ARG A 127 8.65 16.31 -2.85
N THR A 128 8.76 16.13 -1.56
CA THR A 128 9.88 15.38 -0.95
C THR A 128 9.90 13.94 -1.45
N ASN A 129 8.75 13.25 -1.44
CA ASN A 129 8.64 11.90 -1.97
C ASN A 129 9.06 11.83 -3.44
N PHE A 130 8.54 12.73 -4.28
CA PHE A 130 8.89 12.79 -5.70
C PHE A 130 10.37 13.04 -5.92
N GLU A 131 10.94 14.11 -5.35
CA GLU A 131 12.33 14.50 -5.59
C GLU A 131 13.34 13.44 -5.11
N CYS A 132 13.02 12.72 -4.05
CA CYS A 132 13.87 11.65 -3.55
C CYS A 132 13.85 10.40 -4.44
N PHE A 133 12.71 10.06 -5.05
CA PHE A 133 12.52 8.73 -5.63
C PHE A 133 12.11 8.72 -7.11
N LYS A 134 11.95 9.85 -7.76
CA LYS A 134 11.51 9.97 -9.17
C LYS A 134 12.31 9.16 -10.19
N ASN A 135 13.55 8.81 -9.88
CA ASN A 135 14.44 8.09 -10.80
C ASN A 135 14.34 6.55 -10.66
N HIS A 136 13.47 6.04 -9.77
CA HIS A 136 13.29 4.60 -9.59
C HIS A 136 12.23 4.04 -10.56
N PRO A 137 12.62 3.18 -11.52
CA PRO A 137 11.68 2.62 -12.50
C PRO A 137 10.68 1.63 -11.90
N SER A 138 10.95 1.05 -10.73
CA SER A 138 9.99 0.20 -10.02
C SER A 138 8.74 0.94 -9.56
N ILE A 139 8.81 2.26 -9.33
CA ILE A 139 7.65 3.05 -8.92
C ILE A 139 6.67 3.17 -10.09
N LEU A 140 5.47 2.62 -9.92
CA LEU A 140 4.35 2.77 -10.86
C LEU A 140 3.30 3.76 -10.36
N PHE A 141 3.20 3.94 -9.05
CA PHE A 141 2.20 4.80 -8.45
C PHE A 141 2.83 5.77 -7.44
N TRP A 142 2.38 7.01 -7.50
CA TRP A 142 2.54 7.98 -6.43
C TRP A 142 1.28 7.97 -5.56
N SER A 143 1.37 7.47 -4.33
CA SER A 143 0.26 7.49 -3.39
C SER A 143 0.30 8.77 -2.54
N LEU A 144 -0.86 9.43 -2.43
CA LEU A 144 -0.96 10.74 -1.77
C LEU A 144 -0.92 10.64 -0.25
N GLY A 145 -1.11 9.46 0.30
CA GLY A 145 -1.10 9.20 1.74
C GLY A 145 -2.10 8.13 2.12
N ASN A 146 -2.41 8.06 3.38
CA ASN A 146 -3.32 7.08 3.98
C ASN A 146 -4.36 7.78 4.83
N GLU A 147 -5.60 7.30 4.77
CA GLU A 147 -6.70 7.63 5.68
C GLU A 147 -6.75 9.10 6.14
N SER A 148 -6.59 10.01 5.20
CA SER A 148 -6.69 11.46 5.40
C SER A 148 -7.82 12.01 4.55
N TYR A 149 -8.65 12.90 5.13
CA TYR A 149 -9.89 13.31 4.48
C TYR A 149 -9.63 14.06 3.17
N ALA A 150 -10.20 13.55 2.06
CA ALA A 150 -10.03 14.12 0.74
C ALA A 150 -10.68 15.51 0.64
N GLY A 151 -9.94 16.45 0.07
CA GLY A 151 -10.37 17.83 -0.13
C GLY A 151 -9.41 18.55 -1.07
N ASP A 152 -9.45 19.88 -1.06
CA ASP A 152 -8.61 20.71 -1.94
C ASP A 152 -7.11 20.53 -1.69
N ASP A 153 -6.71 20.18 -0.48
CA ASP A 153 -5.31 20.01 -0.14
C ASP A 153 -4.73 18.72 -0.77
N ILE A 154 -5.46 17.62 -0.72
CA ILE A 154 -5.08 16.37 -1.41
C ILE A 154 -5.20 16.53 -2.93
N ALA A 155 -6.20 17.30 -3.43
CA ALA A 155 -6.28 17.64 -4.84
C ALA A 155 -5.07 18.45 -5.32
N ALA A 156 -4.51 19.30 -4.47
CA ALA A 156 -3.27 20.02 -4.78
C ALA A 156 -2.04 19.09 -4.86
N MET A 157 -1.97 18.04 -4.03
CA MET A 157 -0.93 17.01 -4.14
C MET A 157 -1.07 16.22 -5.46
N GLN A 158 -2.30 15.84 -5.83
CA GLN A 158 -2.58 15.21 -7.12
C GLN A 158 -2.08 16.07 -8.28
N GLN A 159 -2.43 17.34 -8.28
CA GLN A 159 -2.00 18.29 -9.30
C GLN A 159 -0.47 18.39 -9.36
N PHE A 160 0.21 18.47 -8.22
CA PHE A 160 1.67 18.50 -8.14
C PHE A 160 2.29 17.29 -8.86
N PHE A 161 1.84 16.07 -8.57
CA PHE A 161 2.39 14.88 -9.22
C PHE A 161 2.11 14.89 -10.73
N LYS A 162 0.90 15.24 -11.16
CA LYS A 162 0.56 15.31 -12.59
C LYS A 162 1.34 16.36 -13.37
N GLU A 163 1.74 17.46 -12.73
CA GLU A 163 2.60 18.47 -13.34
C GLU A 163 4.07 18.03 -13.45
N LYS A 164 4.51 17.10 -12.60
CA LYS A 164 5.89 16.64 -12.51
C LYS A 164 6.15 15.30 -13.20
N ASP A 165 5.14 14.48 -13.31
CA ASP A 165 5.24 13.11 -13.83
C ASP A 165 3.97 12.74 -14.60
N ASP A 166 4.10 12.66 -15.90
CA ASP A 166 3.03 12.31 -16.83
C ASP A 166 2.91 10.80 -17.12
N GLN A 167 3.83 9.99 -16.58
CA GLN A 167 3.91 8.56 -16.85
C GLN A 167 3.36 7.71 -15.73
N ARG A 168 3.59 8.10 -14.46
CA ARG A 168 3.12 7.34 -13.32
C ARG A 168 1.70 7.73 -12.93
N LEU A 169 0.97 6.76 -12.42
CA LEU A 169 -0.37 7.00 -11.92
C LEU A 169 -0.32 7.56 -10.49
N VAL A 170 -1.32 8.33 -10.15
CA VAL A 170 -1.52 8.83 -8.79
C VAL A 170 -2.63 8.04 -8.14
N HIS A 171 -2.40 7.64 -6.91
CA HIS A 171 -3.32 6.82 -6.11
C HIS A 171 -3.78 7.55 -4.86
N TYR A 172 -5.06 7.40 -4.52
CA TYR A 172 -5.62 7.77 -3.23
C TYR A 172 -6.97 7.08 -2.96
N GLU A 173 -7.12 6.46 -1.79
CA GLU A 173 -8.35 5.75 -1.40
C GLU A 173 -9.40 6.64 -0.75
N GLY A 174 -8.99 7.72 -0.07
CA GLY A 174 -9.89 8.60 0.70
C GLY A 174 -10.98 9.28 -0.12
N VAL A 175 -10.89 9.25 -1.43
CA VAL A 175 -11.96 9.69 -2.36
C VAL A 175 -13.25 8.90 -2.14
N PHE A 176 -13.18 7.65 -1.69
CA PHE A 176 -14.35 6.85 -1.37
C PHE A 176 -15.29 7.55 -0.37
N HIS A 177 -14.72 8.28 0.57
CA HIS A 177 -15.47 9.00 1.62
C HIS A 177 -15.87 10.43 1.21
N ASN A 178 -15.32 10.99 0.12
CA ASN A 178 -15.68 12.30 -0.41
C ASN A 178 -15.74 12.29 -1.94
N ARG A 179 -16.83 11.76 -2.48
CA ARG A 179 -17.06 11.58 -3.92
C ARG A 179 -17.10 12.88 -4.74
N ALA A 180 -17.22 14.03 -4.09
CA ALA A 180 -17.12 15.33 -4.78
C ALA A 180 -15.73 15.53 -5.45
N TYR A 181 -14.73 14.78 -5.03
CA TYR A 181 -13.37 14.85 -5.57
C TYR A 181 -13.00 13.69 -6.50
N GLU A 182 -13.94 12.79 -6.85
CA GLU A 182 -13.62 11.58 -7.62
C GLU A 182 -13.01 11.85 -9.01
N ASP A 183 -13.36 12.96 -9.65
CA ASP A 183 -12.79 13.34 -10.95
C ASP A 183 -11.46 14.13 -10.82
N ARG A 184 -11.07 14.52 -9.61
CA ARG A 184 -9.91 15.37 -9.33
C ARG A 184 -8.77 14.65 -8.61
N ILE A 185 -9.05 13.56 -7.95
CA ILE A 185 -8.11 12.83 -7.12
C ILE A 185 -8.11 11.36 -7.52
N SER A 186 -6.93 10.75 -7.56
CA SER A 186 -6.65 9.37 -7.92
C SER A 186 -6.99 9.00 -9.37
N ASP A 187 -6.08 8.30 -10.04
CA ASP A 187 -6.29 7.74 -11.38
C ASP A 187 -6.98 6.37 -11.33
N VAL A 188 -7.11 5.80 -10.15
CA VAL A 188 -7.71 4.48 -9.91
C VAL A 188 -8.85 4.59 -8.89
N GLU A 189 -9.84 3.72 -9.00
CA GLU A 189 -10.78 3.48 -7.90
C GLU A 189 -10.06 2.61 -6.88
N SER A 190 -9.83 3.16 -5.72
CA SER A 190 -9.14 2.45 -4.65
C SER A 190 -10.00 2.38 -3.40
N ARG A 191 -10.00 1.21 -2.77
CA ARG A 191 -10.73 1.00 -1.51
C ARG A 191 -9.91 0.14 -0.56
N MET A 192 -10.27 0.25 0.72
CA MET A 192 -9.78 -0.61 1.78
C MET A 192 -10.86 -1.63 2.15
N TYR A 193 -10.47 -2.88 2.27
CA TYR A 193 -11.30 -3.99 2.79
C TYR A 193 -12.67 -4.16 2.15
N ALA A 194 -12.83 -3.69 0.90
CA ALA A 194 -14.09 -3.91 0.16
C ALA A 194 -14.34 -5.40 -0.04
N TYR A 195 -15.56 -5.84 0.23
CA TYR A 195 -15.97 -7.21 -0.03
C TYR A 195 -16.04 -7.49 -1.54
N PRO A 196 -15.87 -8.75 -1.98
CA PRO A 196 -15.97 -9.11 -3.39
C PRO A 196 -17.24 -8.60 -4.07
N GLN A 197 -18.38 -8.58 -3.39
CA GLN A 197 -19.63 -8.06 -3.95
C GLN A 197 -19.57 -6.55 -4.21
N GLU A 198 -18.95 -5.76 -3.37
CA GLU A 198 -18.79 -4.31 -3.57
C GLU A 198 -17.90 -3.99 -4.77
N ILE A 199 -16.91 -4.84 -5.04
CA ILE A 199 -16.06 -4.75 -6.24
C ILE A 199 -16.88 -5.06 -7.49
N ILE A 200 -17.69 -6.14 -7.45
CA ILE A 200 -18.60 -6.51 -8.53
C ILE A 200 -19.59 -5.38 -8.82
N ASP A 201 -20.20 -4.83 -7.77
CA ASP A 201 -21.19 -3.77 -7.90
C ASP A 201 -20.60 -2.53 -8.59
N TYR A 202 -19.36 -2.14 -8.26
CA TYR A 202 -18.68 -1.06 -8.95
C TYR A 202 -18.40 -1.40 -10.42
N LEU A 203 -17.89 -2.59 -10.69
CA LEU A 203 -17.44 -2.99 -12.04
C LEU A 203 -18.59 -3.29 -13.01
N GLU A 204 -19.76 -3.62 -12.51
CA GLU A 204 -20.97 -3.84 -13.32
C GLU A 204 -21.77 -2.56 -13.59
N HIS A 205 -21.47 -1.43 -12.92
CA HIS A 205 -22.25 -0.20 -13.01
C HIS A 205 -21.47 0.97 -13.64
N ASP A 206 -21.03 0.82 -14.89
CA ASP A 206 -20.30 1.82 -15.69
C ASP A 206 -19.04 2.37 -14.96
N PRO A 207 -18.06 1.50 -14.70
CA PRO A 207 -16.85 1.89 -13.97
C PRO A 207 -16.03 2.92 -14.76
N LYS A 208 -15.62 4.00 -14.08
CA LYS A 208 -14.85 5.07 -14.70
C LYS A 208 -13.34 4.84 -14.63
N LYS A 209 -12.87 4.11 -13.63
CA LYS A 209 -11.45 3.89 -13.32
C LYS A 209 -11.18 2.42 -13.05
N PRO A 210 -9.95 1.92 -13.30
CA PRO A 210 -9.55 0.58 -12.88
C PRO A 210 -9.65 0.45 -11.37
N TYR A 211 -9.97 -0.74 -10.90
CA TYR A 211 -10.18 -1.01 -9.48
C TYR A 211 -8.95 -1.67 -8.85
N LEU A 212 -8.47 -1.10 -7.75
CA LEU A 212 -7.34 -1.59 -6.99
C LEU A 212 -7.65 -1.54 -5.49
N LEU A 213 -7.37 -2.64 -4.77
CA LEU A 213 -7.45 -2.63 -3.31
C LEU A 213 -6.12 -2.18 -2.72
N CYS A 214 -6.04 -0.97 -2.14
CA CYS A 214 -4.82 -0.55 -1.46
C CYS A 214 -4.58 -1.32 -0.16
N GLU A 215 -5.66 -1.83 0.45
CA GLU A 215 -5.60 -2.75 1.58
C GLU A 215 -6.72 -3.77 1.50
N TYR A 216 -6.37 -5.05 1.69
CA TYR A 216 -7.34 -6.13 1.81
C TYR A 216 -6.76 -7.31 2.58
N MET A 217 -7.57 -8.32 2.87
CA MET A 217 -7.14 -9.54 3.54
C MET A 217 -6.43 -9.30 4.88
N HIS A 218 -7.01 -8.44 5.72
CA HIS A 218 -6.46 -8.05 7.02
C HIS A 218 -6.08 -9.27 7.87
N ASP A 219 -4.77 -9.53 8.05
CA ASP A 219 -4.24 -10.75 8.69
C ASP A 219 -4.05 -10.59 10.19
N MET A 220 -5.14 -10.33 10.92
CA MET A 220 -5.13 -10.25 12.38
C MET A 220 -5.71 -11.50 13.02
N GLY A 221 -5.03 -12.08 14.01
CA GLY A 221 -5.46 -13.28 14.71
C GLY A 221 -5.45 -14.51 13.81
N ASN A 222 -6.61 -15.15 13.63
CA ASN A 222 -6.79 -16.33 12.76
C ASN A 222 -7.25 -15.99 11.33
N SER A 223 -7.03 -14.77 10.88
CA SER A 223 -7.13 -14.41 9.46
C SER A 223 -5.86 -14.93 8.77
N LEU A 224 -5.73 -14.84 7.62
CA LEU A 224 -6.34 -14.48 6.39
C LEU A 224 -7.17 -15.67 5.90
N GLY A 225 -8.18 -15.45 5.06
CA GLY A 225 -8.99 -16.52 4.50
C GLY A 225 -9.93 -15.96 3.42
N GLY A 226 -10.37 -16.82 2.51
CA GLY A 226 -11.26 -16.42 1.44
C GLY A 226 -10.60 -15.67 0.29
N MET A 227 -9.29 -15.71 0.13
CA MET A 227 -8.52 -15.07 -0.94
C MET A 227 -8.99 -15.50 -2.33
N LYS A 228 -9.48 -16.74 -2.46
CA LYS A 228 -10.06 -17.26 -3.68
C LYS A 228 -11.10 -16.31 -4.29
N SER A 229 -12.00 -15.77 -3.48
CA SER A 229 -13.11 -14.92 -3.93
C SER A 229 -12.61 -13.63 -4.60
N TYR A 230 -11.48 -13.10 -4.18
CA TYR A 230 -10.84 -11.94 -4.80
C TYR A 230 -10.08 -12.33 -6.07
N MET A 231 -9.39 -13.47 -6.05
CA MET A 231 -8.59 -13.92 -7.19
C MET A 231 -9.47 -14.31 -8.39
N GLU A 232 -10.64 -14.90 -8.16
CA GLU A 232 -11.60 -15.22 -9.23
C GLU A 232 -12.15 -13.97 -9.94
N LEU A 233 -12.17 -12.81 -9.28
CA LEU A 233 -12.57 -11.55 -9.91
C LEU A 233 -11.55 -11.05 -10.95
N LEU A 234 -10.27 -11.42 -10.81
CA LEU A 234 -9.25 -11.09 -11.81
C LEU A 234 -9.53 -11.73 -13.18
N ASP A 235 -10.12 -12.92 -13.19
CA ASP A 235 -10.49 -13.62 -14.42
C ASP A 235 -11.83 -13.13 -14.99
N ARG A 236 -12.68 -12.56 -14.12
CA ARG A 236 -14.02 -12.08 -14.50
C ARG A 236 -14.03 -10.64 -15.03
N PHE A 237 -13.19 -9.77 -14.46
CA PHE A 237 -13.17 -8.34 -14.73
C PHE A 237 -11.77 -7.84 -15.05
N GLU A 238 -11.53 -7.38 -16.27
CA GLU A 238 -10.22 -6.86 -16.68
C GLU A 238 -9.82 -5.60 -15.90
N MET A 239 -10.77 -4.76 -15.54
CA MET A 239 -10.57 -3.54 -14.77
C MET A 239 -10.31 -3.79 -13.28
N TYR A 240 -10.55 -5.01 -12.75
CA TYR A 240 -10.08 -5.37 -11.42
C TYR A 240 -8.64 -5.85 -11.52
N GLN A 241 -7.72 -5.13 -10.90
CA GLN A 241 -6.30 -5.38 -11.11
C GLN A 241 -5.53 -5.76 -9.83
N GLY A 242 -6.24 -6.34 -8.85
CA GLY A 242 -5.67 -6.90 -7.64
C GLY A 242 -5.55 -5.91 -6.50
N GLY A 243 -4.49 -6.05 -5.68
CA GLY A 243 -4.33 -5.20 -4.50
C GLY A 243 -3.15 -5.59 -3.61
N PHE A 244 -3.10 -4.94 -2.44
CA PHE A 244 -2.05 -5.06 -1.45
C PHE A 244 -2.60 -5.63 -0.15
N ILE A 245 -2.10 -6.79 0.28
CA ILE A 245 -2.51 -7.43 1.55
C ILE A 245 -2.11 -6.55 2.72
N TRP A 246 -2.98 -6.40 3.71
CA TRP A 246 -2.67 -5.82 5.00
C TRP A 246 -2.39 -6.90 6.03
N ASP A 247 -1.12 -7.06 6.52
CA ASP A 247 0.08 -6.45 5.98
C ASP A 247 1.20 -7.50 5.85
N TYR A 248 2.41 -7.06 5.62
CA TYR A 248 3.53 -7.95 5.33
C TYR A 248 4.15 -8.58 6.59
N ILE A 249 4.36 -7.78 7.65
CA ILE A 249 5.11 -8.21 8.81
C ILE A 249 4.56 -7.62 10.11
N ASP A 250 4.42 -8.44 11.13
CA ASP A 250 4.01 -7.98 12.47
C ASP A 250 4.99 -6.94 13.02
N GLN A 251 4.45 -5.91 13.69
CA GLN A 251 5.23 -4.90 14.40
C GLN A 251 5.35 -5.26 15.87
N ALA A 252 6.08 -6.35 16.18
CA ALA A 252 6.36 -6.81 17.53
C ALA A 252 7.87 -6.74 17.83
N LEU A 253 8.22 -6.63 19.10
CA LEU A 253 9.60 -6.55 19.60
C LEU A 253 9.97 -7.75 20.44
N TRP A 254 11.21 -8.22 20.29
CA TRP A 254 11.77 -9.22 21.18
C TRP A 254 12.00 -8.65 22.58
N VAL A 255 11.44 -9.32 23.58
CA VAL A 255 11.72 -9.04 25.01
C VAL A 255 12.03 -10.34 25.74
N GLU A 256 12.73 -10.24 26.85
CA GLU A 256 12.88 -11.32 27.81
C GLU A 256 11.68 -11.26 28.77
N ASP A 257 10.87 -12.32 28.80
CA ASP A 257 9.71 -12.42 29.67
C ASP A 257 10.17 -12.60 31.11
N GLU A 258 9.78 -11.70 31.98
CA GLU A 258 10.27 -11.63 33.38
C GLU A 258 9.86 -12.86 34.22
N VAL A 259 8.78 -13.54 33.87
CA VAL A 259 8.27 -14.69 34.60
C VAL A 259 8.95 -15.98 34.17
N THR A 260 9.11 -16.16 32.86
CA THR A 260 9.62 -17.42 32.29
C THR A 260 11.10 -17.36 31.92
N GLY A 261 11.70 -16.18 31.86
CA GLY A 261 13.07 -15.95 31.35
C GLY A 261 13.22 -16.30 29.87
N ARG A 262 12.14 -16.47 29.14
CA ARG A 262 12.18 -16.78 27.72
C ARG A 262 12.11 -15.52 26.87
N ARG A 263 12.75 -15.56 25.72
CA ARG A 263 12.60 -14.53 24.72
C ARG A 263 11.25 -14.70 24.00
N VAL A 264 10.42 -13.67 24.03
CA VAL A 264 9.08 -13.65 23.41
C VAL A 264 8.88 -12.39 22.58
N LEU A 265 7.97 -12.45 21.62
CA LEU A 265 7.54 -11.27 20.87
C LEU A 265 6.40 -10.59 21.61
N ARG A 266 6.49 -9.27 21.76
CA ARG A 266 5.43 -8.43 22.32
C ARG A 266 5.18 -7.22 21.43
N TYR A 267 3.94 -6.74 21.42
CA TYR A 267 3.54 -5.54 20.66
C TYR A 267 2.84 -4.52 21.56
N GLY A 268 2.35 -3.42 20.99
CA GLY A 268 1.75 -2.32 21.73
C GLY A 268 0.68 -2.77 22.72
N GLY A 269 0.69 -2.18 23.93
CA GLY A 269 -0.11 -2.58 25.07
C GLY A 269 0.60 -3.54 26.04
N ASP A 270 1.59 -4.30 25.58
CA ASP A 270 2.38 -5.22 26.41
C ASP A 270 3.50 -4.52 27.20
N PHE A 271 3.77 -3.25 26.89
CA PHE A 271 4.85 -2.45 27.50
C PHE A 271 4.34 -1.42 28.51
N ASP A 272 3.13 -1.62 29.06
CA ASP A 272 2.44 -0.65 29.90
C ASP A 272 2.26 0.72 29.22
N ASP A 273 2.24 0.71 27.90
CA ASP A 273 2.10 1.86 27.01
C ASP A 273 0.61 2.08 26.67
N ARG A 274 0.08 3.23 27.11
CA ARG A 274 -1.30 3.61 26.84
C ARG A 274 -1.38 5.08 26.44
N PRO A 275 -2.21 5.40 25.42
CA PRO A 275 -3.09 4.53 24.62
C PRO A 275 -2.33 3.59 23.67
N SER A 276 -2.95 2.46 23.30
CA SER A 276 -2.40 1.48 22.36
C SER A 276 -3.53 0.83 21.57
N ASP A 277 -3.24 0.47 20.32
CA ASP A 277 -4.16 -0.29 19.45
C ASP A 277 -3.97 -1.81 19.59
N TYR A 278 -3.18 -2.26 20.56
CA TYR A 278 -2.98 -3.66 20.94
C TYR A 278 -2.57 -4.55 19.75
N GLU A 279 -3.38 -5.60 19.49
CA GLU A 279 -3.16 -6.60 18.44
C GLU A 279 -3.17 -6.05 17.00
N PHE A 280 -3.58 -4.81 16.77
CA PHE A 280 -3.48 -4.16 15.46
C PHE A 280 -2.04 -3.96 14.97
N SER A 281 -1.05 -4.24 15.79
CA SER A 281 0.35 -4.37 15.38
C SER A 281 0.72 -5.79 14.91
N GLY A 282 -0.21 -6.75 14.99
CA GLY A 282 -0.02 -8.16 14.65
C GLY A 282 -0.76 -8.59 13.38
N ASN A 283 -0.66 -7.82 12.31
CA ASN A 283 -1.42 -8.00 11.06
C ASN A 283 -0.59 -8.60 9.92
N GLY A 284 0.68 -8.92 10.17
CA GLY A 284 1.59 -9.41 9.14
C GLY A 284 1.26 -10.84 8.68
N ILE A 285 1.52 -11.15 7.41
CA ILE A 285 1.60 -12.53 6.91
C ILE A 285 2.90 -13.21 7.34
N LEU A 286 3.80 -12.43 7.94
CA LEU A 286 4.98 -12.89 8.68
C LEU A 286 4.88 -12.46 10.14
N PHE A 287 5.39 -13.30 11.04
CA PHE A 287 5.75 -12.83 12.38
C PHE A 287 6.87 -11.79 12.32
N ALA A 288 7.03 -11.00 13.39
CA ALA A 288 8.05 -9.94 13.44
C ALA A 288 9.49 -10.43 13.28
N ASP A 289 9.74 -11.72 13.55
CA ASP A 289 11.03 -12.38 13.34
C ASP A 289 11.24 -12.94 11.93
N ARG A 290 10.33 -12.60 10.99
CA ARG A 290 10.30 -13.04 9.60
C ARG A 290 9.96 -14.52 9.39
N SER A 291 9.55 -15.26 10.41
CA SER A 291 8.95 -16.57 10.20
C SER A 291 7.56 -16.44 9.55
N GLU A 292 7.28 -17.33 8.58
CA GLU A 292 6.03 -17.29 7.82
C GLU A 292 4.85 -17.77 8.69
N LYS A 293 3.76 -17.01 8.71
CA LYS A 293 2.48 -17.48 9.27
C LYS A 293 1.81 -18.49 8.33
N PRO A 294 0.88 -19.32 8.82
CA PRO A 294 0.13 -20.27 7.97
C PRO A 294 -0.55 -19.62 6.76
N ALA A 295 -1.01 -18.37 6.90
CA ALA A 295 -1.61 -17.55 5.85
C ALA A 295 -0.72 -17.40 4.60
N MET A 296 0.61 -17.42 4.76
CA MET A 296 1.55 -17.32 3.64
C MET A 296 1.38 -18.45 2.61
N GLN A 297 0.88 -19.63 3.02
CA GLN A 297 0.61 -20.73 2.09
C GLN A 297 -0.51 -20.39 1.11
N GLU A 298 -1.57 -19.72 1.60
CA GLU A 298 -2.68 -19.24 0.75
C GLU A 298 -2.19 -18.15 -0.21
N VAL A 299 -1.42 -17.18 0.29
CA VAL A 299 -0.80 -16.12 -0.53
C VAL A 299 0.06 -16.71 -1.65
N ARG A 300 0.99 -17.59 -1.30
CA ARG A 300 1.88 -18.26 -2.27
C ARG A 300 1.10 -19.03 -3.34
N TYR A 301 0.06 -19.72 -2.96
CA TYR A 301 -0.76 -20.49 -3.89
C TYR A 301 -1.48 -19.57 -4.89
N TYR A 302 -2.24 -18.59 -4.41
CA TYR A 302 -3.05 -17.75 -5.27
C TYR A 302 -2.23 -16.76 -6.10
N TYR A 303 -1.22 -16.13 -5.53
CA TYR A 303 -0.33 -15.26 -6.29
C TYR A 303 0.50 -16.05 -7.31
N GLY A 304 0.87 -17.29 -6.98
CA GLY A 304 1.55 -18.19 -7.91
C GLY A 304 0.69 -18.61 -9.10
N THR A 305 -0.63 -18.71 -8.96
CA THR A 305 -1.52 -19.02 -10.09
C THR A 305 -1.61 -17.87 -11.09
N GLN A 306 -1.61 -16.63 -10.62
CA GLN A 306 -1.63 -15.44 -11.48
C GLN A 306 -0.34 -15.29 -12.30
N ASN A 307 0.81 -15.66 -11.75
CA ASN A 307 2.10 -15.58 -12.45
C ASN A 307 2.34 -16.71 -13.46
N ARG A 308 1.60 -17.81 -13.41
CA ARG A 308 1.72 -18.93 -14.37
C ARG A 308 0.94 -18.69 -15.68
N ASN A 309 0.00 -17.77 -15.66
CA ASN A 309 -0.84 -17.43 -16.80
C ASN A 309 -0.29 -16.26 -17.63
N ARG A 310 0.97 -15.91 -17.41
CA ARG A 310 1.72 -14.84 -18.10
C ARG A 310 2.93 -15.35 -18.82
#